data_1b34f861505929e2adcb7bae73f9c706
#
_entry.id   1b34f861505929e2adcb7bae73f9c706
#
_cell.length_a   1.000
_cell.length_b   1.000
_cell.length_c   1.000
_cell.angle_alpha   90.00
_cell.angle_beta   90.00
_cell.angle_gamma   90.00
#
_symmetry.space_group_name_H-M   'P 1'
#
loop_
_entity.id
_entity.type
_entity.pdbx_description
1 polymer ?
#
loop_
_entity_poly.entity_id
_entity_poly.type
_entity_poly.pdbx_seq_one_letter_code
_entity_poly.pdbx_strand_id
1 'polypeptide(L)'
;MTDRKVRVRFAPSPTGALHIGGVRTALYNYLFARQHGGELVFRIEDTDSHRFVPGAEEYILESFKWLGIKFDEGVSFGGEHGPYRQSERRDIYKKYVQQLLDAGKAYIAFDTPEELEAKRAEIQNFQYDAHTRMQMRNSLTLSKEEVDQLIADGKQYTVRFKIEPGEEIHVNDMIRGDVKVMSDILDDKVLYKSADELPTYHLANIVDDHLMEISHVIRGEEWLPSAPLHVLLYKAFGWEDRKS
;
A
#
# COMPACT_ATOMS: atom_id res chain seq x y z
N MET A 1 14.02 -15.70 17.70
CA MET A 1 12.66 -15.33 17.27
C MET A 1 12.14 -14.37 18.33
N THR A 2 11.98 -13.11 18.00
CA THR A 2 11.42 -12.12 18.92
C THR A 2 10.00 -12.54 19.24
N ASP A 3 9.69 -12.59 20.52
CA ASP A 3 8.39 -12.98 21.08
C ASP A 3 7.35 -11.85 20.85
N ARG A 4 7.23 -11.44 19.59
CA ARG A 4 6.34 -10.36 19.18
C ARG A 4 4.91 -10.88 19.20
N LYS A 5 4.03 -10.20 19.92
CA LYS A 5 2.59 -10.50 19.95
C LYS A 5 2.04 -10.61 18.53
N VAL A 6 1.24 -11.63 18.27
CA VAL A 6 0.57 -11.77 16.98
C VAL A 6 -0.44 -10.65 16.82
N ARG A 7 -0.27 -9.85 15.76
CA ARG A 7 -1.21 -8.80 15.35
C ARG A 7 -1.52 -8.97 13.86
N VAL A 8 -2.77 -9.08 13.55
CA VAL A 8 -3.29 -9.21 12.19
C VAL A 8 -4.34 -8.13 11.95
N ARG A 9 -4.74 -7.92 10.70
CA ARG A 9 -5.73 -6.90 10.37
C ARG A 9 -6.72 -7.40 9.32
N PHE A 10 -7.94 -6.90 9.43
CA PHE A 10 -8.88 -6.84 8.32
C PHE A 10 -9.02 -5.38 7.90
N ALA A 11 -8.73 -5.09 6.64
CA ALA A 11 -8.57 -3.72 6.13
C ALA A 11 -9.35 -3.54 4.82
N PRO A 12 -10.71 -3.48 4.88
CA PRO A 12 -11.53 -3.33 3.70
C PRO A 12 -11.54 -1.89 3.18
N SER A 13 -11.74 -1.75 1.85
CA SER A 13 -12.15 -0.47 1.27
C SER A 13 -13.68 -0.36 1.34
N PRO A 14 -14.24 0.80 1.74
CA PRO A 14 -15.70 0.99 1.89
C PRO A 14 -16.37 1.26 0.54
N THR A 15 -16.25 0.31 -0.39
CA THR A 15 -16.69 0.43 -1.80
C THR A 15 -18.02 -0.28 -2.07
N GLY A 16 -18.73 -0.72 -1.03
CA GLY A 16 -20.02 -1.40 -1.13
C GLY A 16 -20.25 -2.42 -0.03
N ALA A 17 -21.22 -3.28 -0.23
CA ALA A 17 -21.58 -4.31 0.72
C ALA A 17 -20.45 -5.35 0.89
N LEU A 18 -20.26 -5.80 2.13
CA LEU A 18 -19.32 -6.88 2.45
C LEU A 18 -19.81 -8.19 1.81
N HIS A 19 -18.99 -8.79 0.95
CA HIS A 19 -19.29 -10.07 0.34
C HIS A 19 -18.60 -11.23 1.08
N ILE A 20 -19.01 -12.47 0.80
CA ILE A 20 -18.53 -13.67 1.50
C ILE A 20 -17.02 -13.86 1.44
N GLY A 21 -16.34 -13.39 0.39
CA GLY A 21 -14.89 -13.42 0.28
C GLY A 21 -14.20 -12.53 1.33
N GLY A 22 -14.74 -11.33 1.57
CA GLY A 22 -14.27 -10.45 2.64
C GLY A 22 -14.50 -11.06 4.04
N VAL A 23 -15.68 -11.63 4.25
CA VAL A 23 -16.01 -12.37 5.49
C VAL A 23 -15.02 -13.51 5.74
N ARG A 24 -14.74 -14.30 4.72
CA ARG A 24 -13.77 -15.40 4.80
C ARG A 24 -12.39 -14.89 5.23
N THR A 25 -11.90 -13.84 4.60
CA THR A 25 -10.59 -13.25 4.93
C THR A 25 -10.56 -12.73 6.37
N ALA A 26 -11.61 -12.04 6.81
CA ALA A 26 -11.74 -11.56 8.19
C ALA A 26 -11.78 -12.74 9.19
N LEU A 27 -12.50 -13.81 8.87
CA LEU A 27 -12.59 -15.00 9.72
C LEU A 27 -11.23 -15.69 9.89
N TYR A 28 -10.44 -15.85 8.82
CA TYR A 28 -9.08 -16.40 8.93
C TYR A 28 -8.19 -15.55 9.85
N ASN A 29 -8.22 -14.23 9.67
CA ASN A 29 -7.49 -13.31 10.55
C ASN A 29 -7.95 -13.43 12.00
N TYR A 30 -9.26 -13.46 12.24
CA TYR A 30 -9.84 -13.60 13.56
C TYR A 30 -9.40 -14.90 14.25
N LEU A 31 -9.56 -16.04 13.57
CA LEU A 31 -9.20 -17.34 14.12
C LEU A 31 -7.69 -17.46 14.40
N PHE A 32 -6.87 -16.95 13.49
CA PHE A 32 -5.42 -16.92 13.68
C PHE A 32 -5.03 -16.09 14.90
N ALA A 33 -5.58 -14.88 15.04
CA ALA A 33 -5.35 -14.05 16.22
C ALA A 33 -5.75 -14.76 17.50
N ARG A 34 -6.95 -15.36 17.55
CA ARG A 34 -7.47 -16.05 18.75
C ARG A 34 -6.65 -17.28 19.10
N GLN A 35 -6.24 -18.07 18.12
CA GLN A 35 -5.39 -19.25 18.33
C GLN A 35 -4.04 -18.89 18.97
N HIS A 36 -3.48 -17.72 18.66
CA HIS A 36 -2.17 -17.30 19.15
C HIS A 36 -2.23 -16.28 20.29
N GLY A 37 -3.40 -16.04 20.90
CA GLY A 37 -3.57 -15.02 21.93
C GLY A 37 -3.24 -13.60 21.44
N GLY A 38 -3.39 -13.37 20.13
CA GLY A 38 -3.07 -12.12 19.46
C GLY A 38 -4.26 -11.18 19.30
N GLU A 39 -4.09 -10.16 18.47
CA GLU A 39 -5.04 -9.07 18.24
C GLU A 39 -5.44 -8.97 16.77
N LEU A 40 -6.71 -8.61 16.55
CA LEU A 40 -7.28 -8.30 15.26
C LEU A 40 -7.60 -6.81 15.17
N VAL A 41 -6.94 -6.12 14.25
CA VAL A 41 -7.13 -4.69 13.97
C VAL A 41 -8.13 -4.49 12.83
N PHE A 42 -9.04 -3.51 12.98
CA PHE A 42 -9.96 -3.08 11.93
C PHE A 42 -9.53 -1.73 11.37
N ARG A 43 -9.09 -1.71 10.12
CA ARG A 43 -8.65 -0.50 9.39
C ARG A 43 -9.54 -0.29 8.18
N ILE A 44 -9.87 0.96 7.87
CA ILE A 44 -10.59 1.33 6.65
C ILE A 44 -9.62 1.92 5.63
N GLU A 45 -9.57 1.31 4.45
CA GLU A 45 -8.73 1.74 3.32
C GLU A 45 -9.57 2.58 2.33
N ASP A 46 -9.73 3.86 2.64
CA ASP A 46 -10.58 4.83 1.95
C ASP A 46 -9.79 5.91 1.17
N THR A 47 -8.60 5.56 0.69
CA THR A 47 -7.76 6.48 -0.11
C THR A 47 -8.32 6.76 -1.51
N ASP A 48 -9.26 5.97 -1.99
CA ASP A 48 -9.94 6.16 -3.28
C ASP A 48 -11.36 6.72 -3.06
N SER A 49 -11.44 8.05 -3.02
CA SER A 49 -12.72 8.76 -2.80
C SER A 49 -13.75 8.52 -3.90
N HIS A 50 -13.32 8.17 -5.13
CA HIS A 50 -14.24 7.93 -6.26
C HIS A 50 -15.04 6.64 -6.09
N ARG A 51 -14.57 5.69 -5.31
CA ARG A 51 -15.25 4.41 -5.04
C ARG A 51 -15.94 4.35 -3.68
N PHE A 52 -15.95 5.46 -2.95
CA PHE A 52 -16.62 5.52 -1.65
C PHE A 52 -18.13 5.34 -1.79
N VAL A 53 -18.72 4.46 -0.99
CA VAL A 53 -20.17 4.22 -0.93
C VAL A 53 -20.67 4.59 0.47
N PRO A 54 -21.54 5.60 0.59
CA PRO A 54 -22.13 5.97 1.89
C PRO A 54 -22.84 4.77 2.55
N GLY A 55 -22.62 4.60 3.85
CA GLY A 55 -23.20 3.49 4.62
C GLY A 55 -22.46 2.15 4.51
N ALA A 56 -21.45 2.05 3.65
CA ALA A 56 -20.70 0.78 3.50
C ALA A 56 -19.92 0.40 4.77
N GLU A 57 -19.36 1.37 5.47
CA GLU A 57 -18.62 1.13 6.72
C GLU A 57 -19.55 0.60 7.82
N GLU A 58 -20.70 1.25 8.02
CA GLU A 58 -21.71 0.82 8.99
C GLU A 58 -22.21 -0.60 8.68
N TYR A 59 -22.47 -0.87 7.40
CA TYR A 59 -22.87 -2.21 6.96
C TYR A 59 -21.82 -3.28 7.27
N ILE A 60 -20.53 -2.96 7.05
CA ILE A 60 -19.42 -3.87 7.38
C ILE A 60 -19.39 -4.15 8.88
N LEU A 61 -19.50 -3.11 9.73
CA LEU A 61 -19.48 -3.24 11.18
C LEU A 61 -20.68 -4.05 11.70
N GLU A 62 -21.88 -3.79 11.19
CA GLU A 62 -23.09 -4.55 11.54
C GLU A 62 -22.96 -6.03 11.13
N SER A 63 -22.42 -6.30 9.94
CA SER A 63 -22.18 -7.66 9.46
C SER A 63 -21.27 -8.43 10.40
N PHE A 64 -20.17 -7.83 10.86
CA PHE A 64 -19.25 -8.49 11.79
C PHE A 64 -19.85 -8.65 13.18
N LYS A 65 -20.64 -7.71 13.65
CA LYS A 65 -21.41 -7.84 14.89
C LYS A 65 -22.36 -9.03 14.83
N TRP A 66 -23.08 -9.19 13.71
CA TRP A 66 -23.99 -10.32 13.46
C TRP A 66 -23.25 -11.65 13.42
N LEU A 67 -22.06 -11.69 12.79
CA LEU A 67 -21.20 -12.87 12.70
C LEU A 67 -20.46 -13.22 14.01
N GLY A 68 -20.50 -12.35 15.02
CA GLY A 68 -19.77 -12.53 16.27
C GLY A 68 -18.26 -12.36 16.16
N ILE A 69 -17.75 -11.78 15.07
CA ILE A 69 -16.32 -11.46 14.88
C ILE A 69 -16.02 -10.15 15.63
N LYS A 70 -15.13 -10.22 16.60
CA LYS A 70 -14.76 -9.08 17.45
C LYS A 70 -13.37 -8.58 17.08
N PHE A 71 -13.26 -7.27 16.87
CA PHE A 71 -12.00 -6.57 16.72
C PHE A 71 -11.50 -6.07 18.07
N ASP A 72 -10.18 -6.07 18.25
CA ASP A 72 -9.54 -5.63 19.49
C ASP A 72 -9.15 -4.15 19.42
N GLU A 73 -8.91 -3.64 18.20
CA GLU A 73 -8.48 -2.27 17.92
C GLU A 73 -8.97 -1.83 16.55
N GLY A 74 -9.18 -0.53 16.33
CA GLY A 74 -9.54 -0.02 15.02
C GLY A 74 -10.65 1.01 15.00
N VAL A 75 -11.23 1.24 13.82
CA VAL A 75 -12.37 2.13 13.64
C VAL A 75 -13.52 1.68 14.55
N SER A 76 -14.05 2.61 15.36
CA SER A 76 -15.11 2.37 16.36
C SER A 76 -14.72 1.50 17.56
N PHE A 77 -13.48 0.98 17.62
CA PHE A 77 -12.99 0.17 18.75
C PHE A 77 -11.93 0.91 19.57
N GLY A 78 -11.34 1.98 19.02
CA GLY A 78 -10.23 2.68 19.66
C GLY A 78 -8.91 1.93 19.54
N GLY A 79 -7.93 2.30 20.37
CA GLY A 79 -6.60 1.71 20.42
C GLY A 79 -5.49 2.76 20.36
N GLU A 80 -4.24 2.31 20.35
CA GLU A 80 -3.06 3.19 20.49
C GLU A 80 -2.47 3.64 19.14
N HIS A 81 -2.87 3.01 18.01
CA HIS A 81 -2.26 3.21 16.69
C HIS A 81 -3.12 4.05 15.72
N GLY A 82 -4.15 4.72 16.25
CA GLY A 82 -5.05 5.58 15.45
C GLY A 82 -4.35 6.76 14.77
N PRO A 83 -5.07 7.43 13.84
CA PRO A 83 -6.39 7.07 13.32
C PRO A 83 -6.39 5.82 12.45
N TYR A 84 -7.54 5.16 12.30
CA TYR A 84 -7.66 3.87 11.59
C TYR A 84 -8.34 3.98 10.22
N ARG A 85 -8.72 5.20 9.79
CA ARG A 85 -9.10 5.50 8.40
C ARG A 85 -7.92 6.11 7.68
N GLN A 86 -7.61 5.59 6.51
CA GLN A 86 -6.44 6.07 5.75
C GLN A 86 -6.59 7.53 5.32
N SER A 87 -7.78 8.00 5.00
CA SER A 87 -8.05 9.40 4.68
C SER A 87 -7.70 10.38 5.81
N GLU A 88 -7.66 9.93 7.05
CA GLU A 88 -7.29 10.72 8.24
C GLU A 88 -5.78 10.74 8.53
N ARG A 89 -4.97 10.03 7.74
CA ARG A 89 -3.53 9.80 7.97
C ARG A 89 -2.61 10.54 6.98
N ARG A 90 -3.11 11.55 6.28
CA ARG A 90 -2.38 12.27 5.21
C ARG A 90 -0.99 12.74 5.61
N ASP A 91 -0.85 13.39 6.77
CA ASP A 91 0.44 13.91 7.24
C ASP A 91 1.44 12.80 7.57
N ILE A 92 0.95 11.67 8.04
CA ILE A 92 1.78 10.47 8.27
C ILE A 92 2.35 10.01 6.92
N TYR A 93 1.52 9.84 5.91
CA TYR A 93 1.98 9.37 4.60
C TYR A 93 2.93 10.35 3.92
N LYS A 94 2.67 11.67 4.00
CA LYS A 94 3.58 12.69 3.45
C LYS A 94 4.99 12.55 4.02
N LYS A 95 5.13 12.30 5.32
CA LYS A 95 6.43 12.08 5.98
C LYS A 95 7.18 10.90 5.35
N TYR A 96 6.50 9.77 5.13
CA TYR A 96 7.13 8.58 4.56
C TYR A 96 7.39 8.70 3.06
N VAL A 97 6.55 9.41 2.32
CA VAL A 97 6.84 9.80 0.93
C VAL A 97 8.14 10.60 0.86
N GLN A 98 8.27 11.62 1.71
CA GLN A 98 9.47 12.46 1.75
C GLN A 98 10.71 11.65 2.11
N GLN A 99 10.60 10.73 3.06
CA GLN A 99 11.72 9.83 3.42
C GLN A 99 12.22 9.00 2.22
N LEU A 100 11.32 8.48 1.38
CA LEU A 100 11.71 7.74 0.18
C LEU A 100 12.34 8.65 -0.89
N LEU A 101 11.84 9.88 -1.05
CA LEU A 101 12.42 10.86 -1.95
C LEU A 101 13.83 11.26 -1.51
N ASP A 102 14.02 11.57 -0.23
CA ASP A 102 15.32 11.96 0.33
C ASP A 102 16.36 10.83 0.25
N ALA A 103 15.90 9.59 0.39
CA ALA A 103 16.73 8.40 0.24
C ALA A 103 17.02 8.01 -1.23
N GLY A 104 16.47 8.75 -2.21
CA GLY A 104 16.58 8.42 -3.64
C GLY A 104 15.93 7.09 -4.03
N LYS A 105 14.99 6.60 -3.21
CA LYS A 105 14.21 5.38 -3.44
C LYS A 105 12.88 5.64 -4.16
N ALA A 106 12.52 6.91 -4.31
CA ALA A 106 11.38 7.35 -5.07
C ALA A 106 11.73 8.61 -5.86
N TYR A 107 10.89 8.97 -6.81
CA TYR A 107 11.05 10.16 -7.64
C TYR A 107 9.69 10.76 -8.02
N ILE A 108 9.68 12.06 -8.34
CA ILE A 108 8.49 12.80 -8.75
C ILE A 108 8.30 12.65 -10.26
N ALA A 109 7.08 12.33 -10.71
CA ALA A 109 6.72 12.20 -12.11
C ALA A 109 5.55 13.13 -12.47
N PHE A 110 5.68 13.85 -13.57
CA PHE A 110 4.74 14.87 -14.06
C PHE A 110 3.95 14.44 -15.29
N ASP A 111 4.14 13.21 -15.75
CA ASP A 111 3.42 12.68 -16.91
C ASP A 111 1.92 12.64 -16.66
N THR A 112 1.13 13.20 -17.59
CA THR A 112 -0.33 13.17 -17.49
C THR A 112 -0.88 11.82 -17.93
N PRO A 113 -2.15 11.50 -17.59
CA PRO A 113 -2.80 10.28 -18.08
C PRO A 113 -2.78 10.17 -19.61
N GLU A 114 -2.95 11.30 -20.34
CA GLU A 114 -2.93 11.36 -21.80
C GLU A 114 -1.54 11.07 -22.36
N GLU A 115 -0.49 11.61 -21.74
CA GLU A 115 0.91 11.33 -22.12
C GLU A 115 1.26 9.86 -21.88
N LEU A 116 0.80 9.27 -20.79
CA LEU A 116 0.97 7.84 -20.50
C LEU A 116 0.22 6.97 -21.50
N GLU A 117 -1.00 7.36 -21.90
CA GLU A 117 -1.79 6.63 -22.89
C GLU A 117 -1.13 6.70 -24.29
N ALA A 118 -0.58 7.84 -24.65
CA ALA A 118 0.20 7.99 -25.88
C ALA A 118 1.42 7.06 -25.90
N LYS A 119 2.13 6.94 -24.75
CA LYS A 119 3.26 6.01 -24.62
C LYS A 119 2.84 4.54 -24.71
N ARG A 120 1.68 4.18 -24.18
CA ARG A 120 1.13 2.81 -24.32
C ARG A 120 0.76 2.48 -25.79
N ALA A 121 0.33 3.49 -26.53
CA ALA A 121 0.06 3.31 -27.97
C ALA A 121 1.35 3.20 -28.80
N GLU A 122 2.43 3.88 -28.40
CA GLU A 122 3.72 3.89 -29.06
C GLU A 122 4.55 2.63 -28.79
N ILE A 123 4.56 2.16 -27.52
CA ILE A 123 5.41 1.07 -27.04
C ILE A 123 4.54 -0.12 -26.65
N GLN A 124 4.73 -1.23 -27.33
CA GLN A 124 4.02 -2.47 -27.01
C GLN A 124 4.38 -2.94 -25.57
N ASN A 125 3.35 -3.25 -24.77
CA ASN A 125 3.51 -3.64 -23.38
C ASN A 125 4.25 -2.60 -22.50
N PHE A 126 4.02 -1.30 -22.79
CA PHE A 126 4.63 -0.22 -22.01
C PHE A 126 4.40 -0.40 -20.51
N GLN A 127 5.48 -0.38 -19.77
CA GLN A 127 5.51 -0.26 -18.30
C GLN A 127 6.35 0.96 -17.93
N TYR A 128 5.97 1.66 -16.88
CA TYR A 128 6.80 2.73 -16.32
C TYR A 128 7.80 2.09 -15.35
N ASP A 129 9.00 1.76 -15.86
CA ASP A 129 9.99 0.94 -15.18
C ASP A 129 11.44 1.48 -15.36
N ALA A 130 12.42 0.70 -14.97
CA ALA A 130 13.83 1.04 -15.09
C ALA A 130 14.28 1.33 -16.53
N HIS A 131 13.63 0.76 -17.55
CA HIS A 131 14.00 0.92 -18.97
C HIS A 131 13.35 2.15 -19.59
N THR A 132 12.15 2.49 -19.15
CA THR A 132 11.32 3.54 -19.78
C THR A 132 11.33 4.85 -19.00
N ARG A 133 11.54 4.85 -17.69
CA ARG A 133 11.49 6.05 -16.84
C ARG A 133 12.40 7.20 -17.32
N MET A 134 13.54 6.88 -17.96
CA MET A 134 14.43 7.90 -18.50
C MET A 134 13.95 8.55 -19.81
N GLN A 135 12.83 8.07 -20.38
CA GLN A 135 12.14 8.64 -21.54
C GLN A 135 10.91 9.44 -21.11
N MET A 136 10.65 9.54 -19.81
CA MET A 136 9.45 10.12 -19.25
C MET A 136 9.77 11.43 -18.51
N ARG A 137 8.74 12.25 -18.25
CA ARG A 137 8.88 13.56 -17.63
C ARG A 137 8.88 13.46 -16.10
N ASN A 138 10.05 13.33 -15.52
CA ASN A 138 10.18 13.13 -14.07
C ASN A 138 11.45 13.77 -13.49
N SER A 139 11.60 13.76 -12.17
CA SER A 139 12.74 14.37 -11.47
C SER A 139 14.09 13.68 -11.69
N LEU A 140 14.14 12.56 -12.42
CA LEU A 140 15.40 11.94 -12.85
C LEU A 140 15.87 12.47 -14.20
N THR A 141 14.96 13.06 -15.00
CA THR A 141 15.21 13.58 -16.36
C THR A 141 15.18 15.10 -16.44
N LEU A 142 14.55 15.78 -15.48
CA LEU A 142 14.47 17.23 -15.36
C LEU A 142 15.53 17.74 -14.39
N SER A 143 15.95 18.99 -14.55
CA SER A 143 16.79 19.66 -13.55
C SER A 143 15.99 19.94 -12.27
N LYS A 144 16.71 20.16 -11.17
CA LYS A 144 16.07 20.48 -9.90
C LYS A 144 15.23 21.76 -9.99
N GLU A 145 15.74 22.76 -10.69
CA GLU A 145 15.10 24.05 -10.91
C GLU A 145 13.78 23.90 -11.68
N GLU A 146 13.75 23.03 -12.70
CA GLU A 146 12.53 22.73 -13.47
C GLU A 146 11.50 22.01 -12.60
N VAL A 147 11.92 21.04 -11.78
CA VAL A 147 11.03 20.34 -10.83
C VAL A 147 10.43 21.31 -9.83
N ASP A 148 11.27 22.15 -9.20
CA ASP A 148 10.84 23.12 -8.21
C ASP A 148 9.87 24.15 -8.82
N GLN A 149 10.11 24.59 -10.05
CA GLN A 149 9.21 25.50 -10.78
C GLN A 149 7.87 24.86 -11.08
N LEU A 150 7.84 23.61 -11.56
CA LEU A 150 6.60 22.89 -11.84
C LEU A 150 5.74 22.70 -10.60
N ILE A 151 6.36 22.41 -9.45
CA ILE A 151 5.66 22.30 -8.18
C ILE A 151 5.13 23.68 -7.73
N ALA A 152 5.93 24.73 -7.84
CA ALA A 152 5.54 26.10 -7.50
C ALA A 152 4.37 26.61 -8.35
N ASP A 153 4.32 26.21 -9.63
CA ASP A 153 3.24 26.51 -10.57
C ASP A 153 1.96 25.68 -10.32
N GLY A 154 1.97 24.83 -9.28
CA GLY A 154 0.82 23.99 -8.92
C GLY A 154 0.59 22.81 -9.87
N LYS A 155 1.61 22.40 -10.64
CA LYS A 155 1.49 21.22 -11.52
C LYS A 155 1.30 19.97 -10.69
N GLN A 156 0.27 19.21 -10.98
CA GLN A 156 0.02 17.92 -10.34
C GLN A 156 1.12 16.92 -10.70
N TYR A 157 1.48 16.11 -9.73
CA TYR A 157 2.49 15.08 -9.87
C TYR A 157 2.14 13.81 -9.11
N THR A 158 2.83 12.75 -9.45
CA THR A 158 2.83 11.50 -8.67
C THR A 158 4.22 11.23 -8.14
N VAL A 159 4.32 10.50 -7.04
CA VAL A 159 5.59 9.95 -6.57
C VAL A 159 5.62 8.47 -6.91
N ARG A 160 6.66 8.04 -7.60
CA ARG A 160 6.86 6.65 -8.01
C ARG A 160 7.99 6.00 -7.24
N PHE A 161 7.83 4.73 -6.91
CA PHE A 161 8.90 3.94 -6.32
C PHE A 161 9.95 3.64 -7.39
N LYS A 162 11.22 3.88 -7.07
CA LYS A 162 12.33 3.64 -7.97
C LYS A 162 12.84 2.21 -7.79
N ILE A 163 12.42 1.31 -8.66
CA ILE A 163 12.86 -0.09 -8.63
C ILE A 163 14.14 -0.24 -9.43
N GLU A 164 15.18 -0.78 -8.80
CA GLU A 164 16.40 -1.10 -9.50
C GLU A 164 16.31 -2.54 -10.08
N PRO A 165 16.72 -2.77 -11.34
CA PRO A 165 16.68 -4.08 -11.96
C PRO A 165 17.77 -5.01 -11.41
N GLY A 166 17.61 -6.31 -11.65
CA GLY A 166 18.64 -7.33 -11.35
C GLY A 166 18.64 -7.84 -9.90
N GLU A 167 17.62 -7.53 -9.09
CA GLU A 167 17.50 -8.06 -7.72
C GLU A 167 16.54 -9.25 -7.67
N GLU A 168 16.99 -10.39 -7.12
CA GLU A 168 16.09 -11.49 -6.75
C GLU A 168 15.42 -11.17 -5.42
N ILE A 169 14.09 -11.03 -5.45
CA ILE A 169 13.25 -10.70 -4.31
C ILE A 169 12.69 -11.97 -3.72
N HIS A 170 12.89 -12.17 -2.42
CA HIS A 170 12.37 -13.31 -1.67
C HIS A 170 11.13 -12.90 -0.87
N VAL A 171 9.99 -13.50 -1.19
CA VAL A 171 8.76 -13.37 -0.41
C VAL A 171 8.60 -14.61 0.45
N ASN A 172 8.86 -14.49 1.75
CA ASN A 172 8.70 -15.59 2.69
C ASN A 172 7.21 -15.76 3.05
N ASP A 173 6.51 -16.61 2.29
CA ASP A 173 5.11 -16.94 2.51
C ASP A 173 4.99 -18.18 3.40
N MET A 174 4.17 -18.10 4.46
CA MET A 174 4.02 -19.20 5.44
C MET A 174 3.35 -20.43 4.86
N ILE A 175 2.64 -20.32 3.74
CA ILE A 175 1.92 -21.40 3.08
C ILE A 175 2.69 -21.91 1.85
N ARG A 176 3.25 -20.98 1.06
CA ARG A 176 3.94 -21.26 -0.20
C ARG A 176 5.44 -21.42 -0.07
N GLY A 177 6.00 -21.07 1.09
CA GLY A 177 7.45 -21.04 1.30
C GLY A 177 8.09 -19.81 0.67
N ASP A 178 9.31 -19.96 0.18
CA ASP A 178 10.08 -18.88 -0.43
C ASP A 178 9.67 -18.67 -1.90
N VAL A 179 8.88 -17.64 -2.15
CA VAL A 179 8.49 -17.23 -3.51
C VAL A 179 9.49 -16.22 -4.03
N LYS A 180 10.16 -16.56 -5.13
CA LYS A 180 11.20 -15.75 -5.75
C LYS A 180 10.70 -15.01 -6.97
N VAL A 181 11.04 -13.72 -7.06
CA VAL A 181 10.64 -12.85 -8.17
C VAL A 181 11.83 -11.93 -8.52
N MET A 182 12.14 -11.79 -9.81
CA MET A 182 13.14 -10.81 -10.26
C MET A 182 12.52 -9.41 -10.30
N SER A 183 13.24 -8.40 -9.82
CA SER A 183 12.79 -7.00 -9.84
C SER A 183 12.55 -6.46 -11.24
N ASP A 184 13.17 -7.07 -12.25
CA ASP A 184 13.05 -6.68 -13.67
C ASP A 184 11.62 -6.73 -14.22
N ILE A 185 10.75 -7.53 -13.62
CA ILE A 185 9.34 -7.63 -14.06
C ILE A 185 8.42 -6.63 -13.36
N LEU A 186 8.95 -5.86 -12.43
CA LEU A 186 8.17 -4.91 -11.66
C LEU A 186 8.27 -3.51 -12.30
N ASP A 187 7.13 -2.82 -12.34
CA ASP A 187 7.05 -1.41 -12.73
C ASP A 187 7.19 -0.47 -11.53
N ASP A 188 7.66 0.76 -11.80
CA ASP A 188 7.77 1.83 -10.81
C ASP A 188 6.37 2.31 -10.41
N LYS A 189 5.75 1.60 -9.47
CA LYS A 189 4.39 1.89 -9.02
C LYS A 189 4.26 3.29 -8.44
N VAL A 190 3.13 3.92 -8.75
CA VAL A 190 2.75 5.17 -8.07
C VAL A 190 2.51 4.88 -6.61
N LEU A 191 3.19 5.62 -5.73
CA LEU A 191 3.05 5.55 -4.29
C LEU A 191 2.17 6.66 -3.72
N TYR A 192 2.17 7.84 -4.37
CA TYR A 192 1.48 9.03 -3.88
C TYR A 192 1.01 9.91 -5.04
N LYS A 193 -0.11 10.58 -4.84
CA LYS A 193 -0.70 11.55 -5.78
C LYS A 193 -0.83 12.91 -5.10
N SER A 194 -0.25 13.95 -5.70
CA SER A 194 -0.35 15.32 -5.16
C SER A 194 -1.76 15.90 -5.26
N ALA A 195 -2.57 15.44 -6.23
CA ALA A 195 -3.94 15.91 -6.44
C ALA A 195 -4.85 15.63 -5.24
N ASP A 196 -4.74 14.44 -4.67
CA ASP A 196 -5.60 13.99 -3.54
C ASP A 196 -4.88 14.14 -2.21
N GLU A 197 -3.58 14.42 -2.23
CA GLU A 197 -2.66 14.38 -1.08
C GLU A 197 -2.73 13.04 -0.32
N LEU A 198 -2.99 11.96 -1.06
CA LEU A 198 -3.13 10.61 -0.52
C LEU A 198 -2.18 9.61 -1.22
N PRO A 199 -1.72 8.61 -0.47
CA PRO A 199 -0.96 7.51 -1.04
C PRO A 199 -1.87 6.59 -1.86
N THR A 200 -1.24 5.80 -2.72
CA THR A 200 -1.89 4.62 -3.27
C THR A 200 -1.84 3.48 -2.25
N TYR A 201 -2.62 2.43 -2.52
CA TYR A 201 -2.68 1.23 -1.70
C TYR A 201 -1.30 0.70 -1.27
N HIS A 202 -0.34 0.67 -2.19
CA HIS A 202 0.97 0.08 -1.91
C HIS A 202 1.72 0.77 -0.77
N LEU A 203 1.77 2.09 -0.77
CA LEU A 203 2.44 2.82 0.31
C LEU A 203 1.60 2.85 1.58
N ALA A 204 0.28 3.11 1.46
CA ALA A 204 -0.61 3.18 2.61
C ALA A 204 -0.58 1.87 3.42
N ASN A 205 -0.70 0.73 2.73
CA ASN A 205 -0.69 -0.59 3.36
C ASN A 205 0.61 -0.85 4.14
N ILE A 206 1.77 -0.55 3.56
CA ILE A 206 3.08 -0.76 4.17
C ILE A 206 3.27 0.12 5.41
N VAL A 207 2.98 1.41 5.29
CA VAL A 207 3.14 2.37 6.38
C VAL A 207 2.21 2.02 7.54
N ASP A 208 0.96 1.69 7.25
CA ASP A 208 -0.02 1.37 8.28
C ASP A 208 0.30 0.03 8.96
N ASP A 209 0.65 -1.00 8.21
CA ASP A 209 1.03 -2.28 8.79
C ASP A 209 2.27 -2.15 9.69
N HIS A 210 3.23 -1.29 9.32
CA HIS A 210 4.39 -1.00 10.15
C HIS A 210 4.00 -0.25 11.44
N LEU A 211 3.28 0.85 11.30
CA LEU A 211 2.91 1.71 12.44
C LEU A 211 1.88 1.07 13.38
N MET A 212 1.03 0.19 12.87
CA MET A 212 0.07 -0.59 13.65
C MET A 212 0.66 -1.91 14.17
N GLU A 213 1.97 -2.10 13.98
CA GLU A 213 2.72 -3.27 14.44
C GLU A 213 2.15 -4.61 13.96
N ILE A 214 1.60 -4.64 12.75
CA ILE A 214 1.08 -5.88 12.16
C ILE A 214 2.23 -6.88 11.99
N SER A 215 2.07 -8.06 12.57
CA SER A 215 3.08 -9.10 12.54
C SER A 215 2.87 -10.12 11.42
N HIS A 216 1.61 -10.38 11.06
CA HIS A 216 1.23 -11.34 10.02
C HIS A 216 0.18 -10.74 9.10
N VAL A 217 0.32 -10.99 7.80
CA VAL A 217 -0.61 -10.55 6.77
C VAL A 217 -1.30 -11.75 6.16
N ILE A 218 -2.60 -11.88 6.40
CA ILE A 218 -3.45 -12.94 5.84
C ILE A 218 -4.42 -12.27 4.87
N ARG A 219 -4.37 -12.66 3.60
CA ARG A 219 -5.19 -12.10 2.53
C ARG A 219 -5.35 -13.08 1.36
N GLY A 220 -6.21 -12.76 0.41
CA GLY A 220 -6.45 -13.58 -0.76
C GLY A 220 -5.22 -13.71 -1.67
N GLU A 221 -5.18 -14.79 -2.45
CA GLU A 221 -4.08 -15.11 -3.37
C GLU A 221 -3.89 -14.04 -4.46
N GLU A 222 -4.95 -13.36 -4.82
CA GLU A 222 -4.95 -12.25 -5.79
C GLU A 222 -3.99 -11.10 -5.43
N TRP A 223 -3.57 -11.03 -4.18
CA TRP A 223 -2.63 -10.01 -3.70
C TRP A 223 -1.16 -10.45 -3.75
N LEU A 224 -0.89 -11.73 -4.05
CA LEU A 224 0.47 -12.24 -4.14
C LEU A 224 1.36 -11.47 -5.12
N PRO A 225 0.87 -11.03 -6.30
CA PRO A 225 1.68 -10.21 -7.22
C PRO A 225 2.18 -8.87 -6.63
N SER A 226 1.54 -8.36 -5.58
CA SER A 226 1.97 -7.13 -4.89
C SER A 226 3.04 -7.38 -3.83
N ALA A 227 3.21 -8.62 -3.38
CA ALA A 227 4.11 -8.94 -2.27
C ALA A 227 5.58 -8.59 -2.55
N PRO A 228 6.16 -8.83 -3.75
CA PRO A 228 7.54 -8.44 -4.03
C PRO A 228 7.78 -6.93 -3.91
N LEU A 229 6.85 -6.11 -4.40
CA LEU A 229 6.92 -4.66 -4.24
C LEU A 229 6.89 -4.26 -2.76
N HIS A 230 6.07 -4.92 -1.95
CA HIS A 230 5.98 -4.64 -0.51
C HIS A 230 7.28 -5.01 0.20
N VAL A 231 7.93 -6.13 -0.15
CA VAL A 231 9.26 -6.49 0.38
C VAL A 231 10.29 -5.40 0.06
N LEU A 232 10.32 -4.91 -1.18
CA LEU A 232 11.21 -3.83 -1.58
C LEU A 232 10.93 -2.52 -0.83
N LEU A 233 9.67 -2.19 -0.56
CA LEU A 233 9.30 -1.00 0.22
C LEU A 233 9.77 -1.12 1.68
N TYR A 234 9.58 -2.27 2.33
CA TYR A 234 10.10 -2.52 3.68
C TYR A 234 11.62 -2.36 3.70
N LYS A 235 12.33 -2.93 2.72
CA LYS A 235 13.78 -2.79 2.56
C LYS A 235 14.20 -1.32 2.36
N ALA A 236 13.45 -0.56 1.55
CA ALA A 236 13.74 0.85 1.28
C ALA A 236 13.59 1.74 2.53
N PHE A 237 12.68 1.40 3.42
CA PHE A 237 12.52 2.06 4.72
C PHE A 237 13.48 1.55 5.80
N GLY A 238 14.21 0.45 5.55
CA GLY A 238 15.04 -0.19 6.55
C GLY A 238 14.23 -0.92 7.64
N TRP A 239 12.99 -1.29 7.33
CA TRP A 239 12.12 -2.01 8.25
C TRP A 239 12.23 -3.52 8.08
N GLU A 240 11.99 -4.25 9.18
CA GLU A 240 11.81 -5.70 9.12
C GLU A 240 10.44 -6.02 8.51
N ASP A 241 10.42 -6.93 7.52
CA ASP A 241 9.17 -7.34 6.87
C ASP A 241 8.31 -8.18 7.83
N ARG A 242 7.00 -8.09 7.65
CA ARG A 242 6.01 -8.90 8.33
C ARG A 242 5.91 -10.28 7.68
N LYS A 243 5.42 -11.26 8.42
CA LYS A 243 5.15 -12.60 7.87
C LYS A 243 3.87 -12.61 7.03
N SER A 244 3.98 -13.12 5.84
CA SER A 244 2.84 -13.34 4.93
C SER A 244 2.25 -14.73 5.05
#